data_a5954e8a5561a987dda6f11d507bdf5f
#
_entry.id   a5954e8a5561a987dda6f11d507bdf5f
#
_cell.length_a   1.000
_cell.length_b   1.000
_cell.length_c   1.000
_cell.angle_alpha   90.00
_cell.angle_beta   90.00
_cell.angle_gamma   90.00
#
_symmetry.space_group_name_H-M   'P 1'
#
loop_
_entity.id
_entity.type
_entity.pdbx_description
1 polymer ?
#
loop_
_entity_poly.entity_id
_entity_poly.type
_entity_poly.pdbx_seq_one_letter_code
_entity_poly.pdbx_strand_id
1 'polypeptide(L)'
;MNNNELTINTSIEDIYGDNPLITQLPPILDTKSVIKHLRGKLKFIPEQRFLPQPERIHLIAQLPHDFFQPLTKHLSLEQKISIMIRQGYVSRNINNGDRHRHLHAAFQQLEPSNESSYRYAPPESTATSMSIIGCSGSGKTTTMNKILRYYPQVIEHKELGLKQIVYLKIDCPHDSSLKNLCSNFFRAVDLALGDTNFEHRFTRSRLNVNAMLQQMKIIANNYSIGLLIIDEIQHLNTKKSGGAEIILNFFVTLVNVASIPIVMIGTPKANEILQEDLRSARRSAGLGSLIWEPMRNEAPTPDSSTPDQMIISEWYAFTNKLWQYQWVQQPAELTDELRNTWYYYTQGIPDLVVKLFCLVQIHAITIGLEKITSELFKKVYEEQLQPVHDILDALRSGNPARIARYSDLTIPQVQIEEYVEQHRFKAALKTEKQHKDLGPHYSTLIGMLTALGHPAAAIEPHVTSALKKYPNENLQVLLQHILEVLDSSVVKDKLDQPQTTTPARKPRTSRKVMKVEEWKSTETNDLRNFFSQAQEQDVDVYELLKSSHYLFDPTRPILH
;
A
#
# COMPACT_ATOMS: atom_id res chain seq x y z
N MET A 1 -49.22 14.78 -7.91
CA MET A 1 -48.91 13.63 -8.78
C MET A 1 -47.97 12.74 -8.01
N ASN A 2 -48.43 11.57 -7.62
CA ASN A 2 -47.66 10.62 -6.79
C ASN A 2 -46.52 10.03 -7.59
N ASN A 3 -45.27 10.35 -7.23
CA ASN A 3 -44.11 9.58 -7.66
C ASN A 3 -44.10 8.27 -6.85
N ASN A 4 -44.76 7.25 -7.38
CA ASN A 4 -44.45 5.87 -7.01
C ASN A 4 -43.07 5.53 -7.61
N GLU A 5 -42.00 5.70 -6.84
CA GLU A 5 -40.75 5.02 -7.09
C GLU A 5 -41.03 3.51 -6.98
N LEU A 6 -41.20 2.86 -8.11
CA LEU A 6 -41.16 1.39 -8.23
C LEU A 6 -39.79 0.95 -7.78
N THR A 7 -39.63 0.63 -6.51
CA THR A 7 -38.46 -0.13 -6.00
C THR A 7 -38.55 -1.53 -6.55
N ILE A 8 -37.98 -1.75 -7.74
CA ILE A 8 -37.78 -3.08 -8.31
C ILE A 8 -36.69 -3.74 -7.44
N ASN A 9 -37.10 -4.62 -6.56
CA ASN A 9 -36.20 -5.39 -5.70
C ASN A 9 -35.66 -6.59 -6.52
N THR A 10 -34.76 -6.30 -7.46
CA THR A 10 -34.14 -7.32 -8.34
C THR A 10 -33.06 -8.05 -7.53
N SER A 11 -33.19 -9.36 -7.34
CA SER A 11 -32.16 -10.17 -6.68
C SER A 11 -30.96 -10.41 -7.62
N ILE A 12 -29.82 -10.81 -7.07
CA ILE A 12 -28.65 -11.23 -7.89
C ILE A 12 -29.00 -12.43 -8.76
N GLU A 13 -29.88 -13.31 -8.26
CA GLU A 13 -30.39 -14.47 -8.96
C GLU A 13 -31.23 -14.09 -10.18
N ASP A 14 -32.00 -13.01 -10.11
CA ASP A 14 -32.76 -12.49 -11.25
C ASP A 14 -31.85 -11.99 -12.38
N ILE A 15 -30.64 -11.52 -12.03
CA ILE A 15 -29.67 -10.98 -13.00
C ILE A 15 -28.77 -12.05 -13.59
N TYR A 16 -28.25 -12.98 -12.75
CA TYR A 16 -27.21 -13.93 -13.11
C TYR A 16 -27.64 -15.40 -13.04
N GLY A 17 -28.88 -15.68 -12.65
CA GLY A 17 -29.39 -17.04 -12.42
C GLY A 17 -28.87 -17.65 -11.11
N ASP A 18 -29.39 -18.84 -10.80
CA ASP A 18 -28.98 -19.62 -9.63
C ASP A 18 -27.62 -20.29 -9.90
N ASN A 19 -26.53 -19.56 -9.61
CA ASN A 19 -25.17 -20.05 -9.74
C ASN A 19 -24.42 -19.85 -8.41
N PRO A 20 -24.08 -20.93 -7.68
CA PRO A 20 -23.39 -20.87 -6.40
C PRO A 20 -22.08 -20.08 -6.44
N LEU A 21 -21.36 -20.07 -7.58
CA LEU A 21 -20.13 -19.29 -7.76
C LEU A 21 -20.38 -17.77 -7.76
N ILE A 22 -21.62 -17.32 -8.01
CA ILE A 22 -22.01 -15.91 -8.04
C ILE A 22 -22.76 -15.51 -6.78
N THR A 23 -23.68 -16.34 -6.30
CA THR A 23 -24.51 -16.04 -5.12
C THR A 23 -23.71 -15.94 -3.83
N GLN A 24 -22.57 -16.64 -3.73
CA GLN A 24 -21.65 -16.57 -2.61
C GLN A 24 -20.67 -15.37 -2.65
N LEU A 25 -20.66 -14.61 -3.75
CA LEU A 25 -19.86 -13.40 -3.83
C LEU A 25 -20.47 -12.30 -2.97
N PRO A 26 -19.65 -11.34 -2.48
CA PRO A 26 -20.15 -10.15 -1.82
C PRO A 26 -21.18 -9.40 -2.69
N PRO A 27 -22.16 -8.69 -2.12
CA PRO A 27 -23.20 -7.99 -2.87
C PRO A 27 -22.62 -6.95 -3.83
N ILE A 28 -23.39 -6.58 -4.86
CA ILE A 28 -23.02 -5.47 -5.74
C ILE A 28 -23.15 -4.16 -4.95
N LEU A 29 -22.07 -3.37 -4.93
CA LEU A 29 -22.03 -2.12 -4.19
C LEU A 29 -22.67 -0.96 -4.99
N ASP A 30 -23.44 -0.13 -4.31
CA ASP A 30 -23.83 1.18 -4.80
C ASP A 30 -22.65 2.17 -4.75
N THR A 31 -22.73 3.26 -5.50
CA THR A 31 -21.64 4.25 -5.62
C THR A 31 -21.17 4.80 -4.26
N LYS A 32 -22.09 5.04 -3.31
CA LYS A 32 -21.75 5.56 -1.98
C LYS A 32 -20.95 4.53 -1.17
N SER A 33 -21.33 3.26 -1.25
CA SER A 33 -20.65 2.14 -0.59
C SER A 33 -19.26 1.90 -1.19
N VAL A 34 -19.12 2.00 -2.51
CA VAL A 34 -17.80 1.94 -3.19
C VAL A 34 -16.89 3.05 -2.69
N ILE A 35 -17.37 4.30 -2.65
CA ILE A 35 -16.60 5.44 -2.14
C ILE A 35 -16.15 5.19 -0.70
N LYS A 36 -17.06 4.72 0.16
CA LYS A 36 -16.76 4.40 1.56
C LYS A 36 -15.71 3.30 1.69
N HIS A 37 -15.82 2.24 0.89
CA HIS A 37 -14.89 1.11 0.90
C HIS A 37 -13.48 1.52 0.42
N LEU A 38 -13.38 2.29 -0.66
CA LEU A 38 -12.12 2.70 -1.26
C LEU A 38 -11.40 3.80 -0.46
N ARG A 39 -12.14 4.63 0.29
CA ARG A 39 -11.58 5.77 1.03
C ARG A 39 -10.48 5.35 1.98
N GLY A 40 -9.39 6.12 2.02
CA GLY A 40 -8.31 5.94 2.98
C GLY A 40 -8.80 6.06 4.43
N LYS A 41 -8.15 5.34 5.35
CA LYS A 41 -8.54 5.28 6.78
C LYS A 41 -7.73 6.22 7.67
N LEU A 42 -6.93 7.10 7.09
CA LEU A 42 -6.07 8.00 7.85
C LEU A 42 -6.91 8.91 8.77
N LYS A 43 -6.55 8.92 10.05
CA LYS A 43 -7.14 9.81 11.05
C LYS A 43 -6.21 11.00 11.25
N PHE A 44 -6.77 12.19 11.20
CA PHE A 44 -6.07 13.44 11.45
C PHE A 44 -6.78 14.20 12.56
N ILE A 45 -6.03 14.65 13.55
CA ILE A 45 -6.50 15.44 14.68
C ILE A 45 -5.68 16.72 14.69
N PRO A 46 -6.29 17.93 14.64
CA PRO A 46 -5.54 19.19 14.54
C PRO A 46 -4.50 19.42 15.64
N GLU A 47 -4.75 18.91 16.85
CA GLU A 47 -3.86 19.02 18.01
C GLU A 47 -2.52 18.29 17.79
N GLN A 48 -2.48 17.33 16.87
CA GLN A 48 -1.24 16.62 16.49
C GLN A 48 -0.18 17.55 15.87
N ARG A 49 -0.55 18.74 15.43
CA ARG A 49 0.39 19.77 14.96
C ARG A 49 1.36 20.24 16.02
N PHE A 50 0.99 20.11 17.29
CA PHE A 50 1.80 20.54 18.44
C PHE A 50 2.61 19.40 19.06
N LEU A 51 2.53 18.19 18.51
CA LEU A 51 3.40 17.09 18.92
C LEU A 51 4.88 17.39 18.61
N PRO A 52 5.82 16.73 19.30
CA PRO A 52 7.24 16.82 18.98
C PRO A 52 7.51 16.50 17.49
N GLN A 53 8.54 17.14 16.93
CA GLN A 53 8.92 16.99 15.53
C GLN A 53 9.01 15.52 15.06
N PRO A 54 9.66 14.58 15.77
CA PRO A 54 9.76 13.19 15.31
C PRO A 54 8.40 12.51 15.18
N GLU A 55 7.48 12.76 16.11
CA GLU A 55 6.13 12.16 16.07
C GLU A 55 5.32 12.66 14.88
N ARG A 56 5.38 13.97 14.59
CA ARG A 56 4.72 14.58 13.42
C ARG A 56 5.26 14.00 12.10
N ILE A 57 6.57 13.80 12.01
CA ILE A 57 7.20 13.17 10.84
C ILE A 57 6.68 11.75 10.64
N HIS A 58 6.53 10.95 11.71
CA HIS A 58 5.95 9.61 11.61
C HIS A 58 4.48 9.63 11.16
N LEU A 59 3.69 10.63 11.58
CA LEU A 59 2.31 10.80 11.10
C LEU A 59 2.27 11.17 9.61
N ILE A 60 3.15 12.07 9.14
CA ILE A 60 3.27 12.44 7.74
C ILE A 60 3.67 11.22 6.88
N ALA A 61 4.58 10.37 7.37
CA ALA A 61 5.04 9.18 6.67
C ALA A 61 3.93 8.13 6.42
N GLN A 62 2.79 8.20 7.13
CA GLN A 62 1.63 7.33 6.88
C GLN A 62 0.82 7.75 5.64
N LEU A 63 0.90 9.03 5.20
CA LEU A 63 0.13 9.54 4.07
C LEU A 63 0.25 8.69 2.79
N PRO A 64 1.45 8.31 2.31
CA PRO A 64 1.59 7.55 1.08
C PRO A 64 0.88 6.18 1.10
N HIS A 65 0.71 5.58 2.28
CA HIS A 65 0.11 4.26 2.45
C HIS A 65 -1.40 4.33 2.74
N ASP A 66 -1.80 5.27 3.59
CA ASP A 66 -3.15 5.29 4.16
C ASP A 66 -4.09 6.31 3.49
N PHE A 67 -3.53 7.32 2.82
CA PHE A 67 -4.34 8.27 2.08
C PHE A 67 -4.84 7.64 0.77
N PHE A 68 -6.14 7.74 0.53
CA PHE A 68 -6.75 7.40 -0.74
C PHE A 68 -8.05 8.19 -0.92
N GLN A 69 -8.09 8.99 -1.98
CA GLN A 69 -9.27 9.73 -2.39
C GLN A 69 -9.90 9.02 -3.59
N PRO A 70 -11.11 8.43 -3.44
CA PRO A 70 -11.85 7.87 -4.57
C PRO A 70 -12.13 8.93 -5.63
N LEU A 71 -11.88 8.60 -6.89
CA LEU A 71 -12.13 9.42 -8.08
C LEU A 71 -13.05 8.65 -9.03
N THR A 72 -13.66 9.34 -10.00
CA THR A 72 -14.61 8.75 -10.95
C THR A 72 -14.06 7.50 -11.66
N LYS A 73 -12.79 7.53 -12.07
CA LYS A 73 -12.13 6.38 -12.71
C LYS A 73 -12.00 5.16 -11.79
N HIS A 74 -11.88 5.36 -10.47
CA HIS A 74 -11.84 4.26 -9.50
C HIS A 74 -13.21 3.57 -9.38
N LEU A 75 -14.30 4.34 -9.40
CA LEU A 75 -15.67 3.82 -9.36
C LEU A 75 -15.99 3.02 -10.63
N SER A 76 -15.63 3.57 -11.79
CA SER A 76 -15.79 2.89 -13.07
C SER A 76 -14.99 1.58 -13.13
N LEU A 77 -13.77 1.55 -12.59
CA LEU A 77 -12.96 0.34 -12.53
C LEU A 77 -13.58 -0.71 -11.61
N GLU A 78 -14.06 -0.31 -10.42
CA GLU A 78 -14.73 -1.23 -9.49
C GLU A 78 -15.94 -1.90 -10.17
N GLN A 79 -16.80 -1.12 -10.81
CA GLN A 79 -17.97 -1.64 -11.51
C GLN A 79 -17.57 -2.64 -12.61
N LYS A 80 -16.53 -2.33 -13.40
CA LYS A 80 -16.03 -3.25 -14.45
C LYS A 80 -15.49 -4.54 -13.84
N ILE A 81 -14.73 -4.49 -12.75
CA ILE A 81 -14.22 -5.68 -12.05
C ILE A 81 -15.37 -6.52 -11.50
N SER A 82 -16.36 -5.88 -10.89
CA SER A 82 -17.57 -6.54 -10.38
C SER A 82 -18.31 -7.31 -11.49
N ILE A 83 -18.46 -6.69 -12.67
CA ILE A 83 -19.08 -7.30 -13.84
C ILE A 83 -18.22 -8.46 -14.36
N MET A 84 -16.90 -8.25 -14.54
CA MET A 84 -16.00 -9.27 -15.07
C MET A 84 -16.01 -10.56 -14.25
N ILE A 85 -15.91 -10.44 -12.92
CA ILE A 85 -15.93 -11.61 -12.03
C ILE A 85 -17.24 -12.39 -12.21
N ARG A 86 -18.39 -11.73 -12.18
CA ARG A 86 -19.70 -12.37 -12.27
C ARG A 86 -19.96 -12.95 -13.65
N GLN A 87 -19.72 -12.18 -14.72
CA GLN A 87 -19.87 -12.65 -16.11
C GLN A 87 -18.97 -13.85 -16.40
N GLY A 88 -17.75 -13.87 -15.88
CA GLY A 88 -16.84 -15.01 -16.01
C GLY A 88 -17.37 -16.31 -15.41
N TYR A 89 -18.31 -16.25 -14.46
CA TYR A 89 -18.93 -17.43 -13.88
C TYR A 89 -20.22 -17.89 -14.58
N VAL A 90 -20.84 -17.04 -15.41
CA VAL A 90 -22.11 -17.37 -16.08
C VAL A 90 -22.00 -18.67 -16.87
N SER A 91 -20.97 -18.84 -17.70
CA SER A 91 -20.74 -20.06 -18.49
C SER A 91 -20.17 -21.24 -17.68
N ARG A 92 -19.93 -21.07 -16.39
CA ARG A 92 -19.35 -22.09 -15.49
C ARG A 92 -20.30 -22.45 -14.34
N ASN A 93 -21.61 -22.37 -14.59
CA ASN A 93 -22.62 -22.68 -13.59
C ASN A 93 -22.51 -24.14 -13.14
N ILE A 94 -22.57 -24.36 -11.81
CA ILE A 94 -22.49 -25.69 -11.20
C ILE A 94 -23.84 -26.41 -11.37
N ASN A 95 -24.95 -25.69 -11.14
CA ASN A 95 -26.29 -26.28 -11.07
C ASN A 95 -26.79 -26.81 -12.42
N ASN A 96 -26.37 -26.24 -13.55
CA ASN A 96 -26.72 -26.72 -14.89
C ASN A 96 -25.66 -27.64 -15.53
N GLY A 97 -24.58 -27.96 -14.81
CA GLY A 97 -23.52 -28.85 -15.28
C GLY A 97 -22.47 -28.22 -16.21
N ASP A 98 -22.54 -26.92 -16.51
CA ASP A 98 -21.59 -26.23 -17.40
C ASP A 98 -20.15 -26.33 -16.89
N ARG A 99 -19.93 -26.19 -15.59
CA ARG A 99 -18.61 -26.37 -14.99
C ARG A 99 -18.03 -27.75 -15.27
N HIS A 100 -18.84 -28.80 -15.17
CA HIS A 100 -18.39 -30.18 -15.46
C HIS A 100 -18.04 -30.38 -16.93
N ARG A 101 -18.77 -29.75 -17.86
CA ARG A 101 -18.45 -29.77 -19.31
C ARG A 101 -17.09 -29.11 -19.58
N HIS A 102 -16.80 -27.97 -18.95
CA HIS A 102 -15.47 -27.32 -19.05
C HIS A 102 -14.35 -28.20 -18.49
N LEU A 103 -14.55 -28.80 -17.31
CA LEU A 103 -13.57 -29.72 -16.72
C LEU A 103 -13.30 -30.91 -17.62
N HIS A 104 -14.35 -31.57 -18.10
CA HIS A 104 -14.24 -32.72 -18.99
C HIS A 104 -13.49 -32.37 -20.30
N ALA A 105 -13.81 -31.25 -20.92
CA ALA A 105 -13.11 -30.76 -22.11
C ALA A 105 -11.62 -30.45 -21.85
N ALA A 106 -11.28 -29.94 -20.68
CA ALA A 106 -9.90 -29.67 -20.29
C ALA A 106 -9.08 -30.96 -20.10
N PHE A 107 -9.67 -31.98 -19.48
CA PHE A 107 -9.04 -33.28 -19.29
C PHE A 107 -8.89 -34.09 -20.58
N GLN A 108 -9.89 -34.05 -21.48
CA GLN A 108 -9.80 -34.74 -22.79
C GLN A 108 -8.65 -34.22 -23.65
N GLN A 109 -8.24 -32.98 -23.51
CA GLN A 109 -7.07 -32.43 -24.20
C GLN A 109 -5.72 -33.00 -23.71
N LEU A 110 -5.66 -33.54 -22.49
CA LEU A 110 -4.46 -34.19 -21.97
C LEU A 110 -4.34 -35.66 -22.34
N GLU A 111 -5.45 -36.35 -22.29
CA GLU A 111 -5.53 -37.79 -22.61
C GLU A 111 -6.60 -38.00 -23.66
N PRO A 112 -6.23 -37.97 -24.95
CA PRO A 112 -7.16 -38.30 -26.01
C PRO A 112 -7.42 -39.80 -26.02
N SER A 113 -8.13 -40.30 -25.00
CA SER A 113 -8.57 -41.70 -24.98
C SER A 113 -9.77 -41.90 -25.93
N ASN A 114 -9.69 -42.90 -26.77
CA ASN A 114 -10.74 -43.23 -27.76
C ASN A 114 -12.02 -43.87 -27.16
N GLU A 115 -12.13 -43.98 -25.84
CA GLU A 115 -13.13 -44.80 -25.16
C GLU A 115 -14.36 -44.06 -24.65
N SER A 116 -14.45 -42.74 -24.76
CA SER A 116 -15.63 -42.02 -24.27
C SER A 116 -16.71 -41.93 -25.37
N SER A 117 -17.79 -42.67 -25.16
CA SER A 117 -18.94 -42.74 -26.07
C SER A 117 -19.74 -41.44 -26.24
N TYR A 118 -19.53 -40.46 -25.34
CA TYR A 118 -20.24 -39.19 -25.34
C TYR A 118 -19.28 -38.03 -25.22
N ARG A 119 -19.32 -37.10 -26.17
CA ARG A 119 -18.55 -35.85 -26.14
C ARG A 119 -19.50 -34.67 -26.05
N TYR A 120 -19.48 -33.96 -24.93
CA TYR A 120 -20.21 -32.71 -24.80
C TYR A 120 -19.30 -31.55 -25.14
N ALA A 121 -19.76 -30.66 -26.03
CA ALA A 121 -19.07 -29.40 -26.26
C ALA A 121 -19.15 -28.53 -24.97
N PRO A 122 -18.04 -27.90 -24.54
CA PRO A 122 -18.11 -26.94 -23.45
C PRO A 122 -18.96 -25.75 -23.92
N PRO A 123 -19.67 -25.07 -22.98
CA PRO A 123 -20.37 -23.84 -23.32
C PRO A 123 -19.37 -22.77 -23.76
N GLU A 124 -19.82 -21.80 -24.54
CA GLU A 124 -19.00 -20.68 -24.96
C GLU A 124 -18.55 -19.87 -23.75
N SER A 125 -17.29 -19.41 -23.77
CA SER A 125 -16.74 -18.62 -22.69
C SER A 125 -17.43 -17.26 -22.60
N THR A 126 -17.90 -16.90 -21.43
CA THR A 126 -18.41 -15.55 -21.10
C THR A 126 -17.33 -14.67 -20.47
N ALA A 127 -16.10 -15.17 -20.35
CA ALA A 127 -14.98 -14.44 -19.82
C ALA A 127 -14.56 -13.31 -20.77
N THR A 128 -14.20 -12.17 -20.19
CA THR A 128 -13.77 -10.98 -20.91
C THR A 128 -12.37 -10.58 -20.51
N SER A 129 -11.70 -9.80 -21.37
CA SER A 129 -10.40 -9.19 -21.05
C SER A 129 -10.50 -7.67 -20.99
N MET A 130 -9.64 -7.06 -20.20
CA MET A 130 -9.49 -5.61 -20.07
C MET A 130 -8.03 -5.26 -19.87
N SER A 131 -7.58 -4.13 -20.43
CA SER A 131 -6.28 -3.56 -20.12
C SER A 131 -6.40 -2.21 -19.41
N ILE A 132 -5.44 -1.93 -18.50
CA ILE A 132 -5.32 -0.66 -17.78
C ILE A 132 -3.92 -0.12 -18.06
N ILE A 133 -3.85 0.94 -18.87
CA ILE A 133 -2.57 1.49 -19.34
C ILE A 133 -2.41 2.92 -18.86
N GLY A 134 -1.30 3.20 -18.16
CA GLY A 134 -0.98 4.54 -17.67
C GLY A 134 0.43 4.61 -17.12
N CYS A 135 0.94 5.83 -16.93
CA CYS A 135 2.29 6.03 -16.41
C CYS A 135 2.50 5.40 -15.03
N SER A 136 3.75 5.13 -14.69
CA SER A 136 4.12 4.69 -13.34
C SER A 136 3.66 5.71 -12.29
N GLY A 137 3.29 5.26 -11.09
CA GLY A 137 2.80 6.14 -10.01
C GLY A 137 1.40 6.71 -10.19
N SER A 138 0.69 6.39 -11.28
CA SER A 138 -0.68 6.86 -11.51
C SER A 138 -1.76 6.18 -10.64
N GLY A 139 -1.38 5.20 -9.81
CA GLY A 139 -2.27 4.55 -8.84
C GLY A 139 -3.02 3.32 -9.35
N LYS A 140 -2.68 2.74 -10.51
CA LYS A 140 -3.32 1.56 -11.10
C LYS A 140 -3.35 0.36 -10.15
N THR A 141 -2.17 -0.11 -9.76
CA THR A 141 -1.97 -1.25 -8.86
C THR A 141 -2.60 -1.02 -7.48
N THR A 142 -2.43 0.19 -6.94
CA THR A 142 -3.01 0.58 -5.65
C THR A 142 -4.54 0.52 -5.68
N THR A 143 -5.16 1.04 -6.75
CA THR A 143 -6.61 0.99 -6.94
C THR A 143 -7.10 -0.44 -7.07
N MET A 144 -6.44 -1.25 -7.92
CA MET A 144 -6.78 -2.66 -8.08
C MET A 144 -6.73 -3.40 -6.75
N ASN A 145 -5.65 -3.25 -5.98
CA ASN A 145 -5.50 -3.89 -4.68
C ASN A 145 -6.59 -3.46 -3.68
N LYS A 146 -7.04 -2.18 -3.72
CA LYS A 146 -8.13 -1.71 -2.87
C LYS A 146 -9.49 -2.29 -3.27
N ILE A 147 -9.77 -2.41 -4.57
CA ILE A 147 -10.99 -3.05 -5.09
C ILE A 147 -11.01 -4.53 -4.68
N LEU A 148 -9.91 -5.24 -4.87
CA LEU A 148 -9.81 -6.67 -4.57
C LEU A 148 -10.00 -6.98 -3.07
N ARG A 149 -9.66 -6.07 -2.17
CA ARG A 149 -9.90 -6.22 -0.72
C ARG A 149 -11.38 -6.36 -0.35
N TYR A 150 -12.28 -6.00 -1.22
CA TYR A 150 -13.71 -6.21 -1.03
C TYR A 150 -14.12 -7.67 -1.19
N TYR A 151 -13.40 -8.41 -2.03
CA TYR A 151 -13.68 -9.81 -2.33
C TYR A 151 -12.82 -10.72 -1.45
N PRO A 152 -13.40 -11.81 -0.86
CA PRO A 152 -12.59 -12.89 -0.31
C PRO A 152 -11.78 -13.51 -1.46
N GLN A 153 -10.49 -13.80 -1.22
CA GLN A 153 -9.65 -14.42 -2.24
C GLN A 153 -10.10 -15.84 -2.55
N VAL A 154 -10.51 -16.59 -1.51
CA VAL A 154 -10.99 -17.97 -1.62
C VAL A 154 -12.33 -18.10 -0.90
N ILE A 155 -13.29 -18.76 -1.54
CA ILE A 155 -14.57 -19.16 -0.94
C ILE A 155 -14.63 -20.67 -0.92
N GLU A 156 -14.91 -21.25 0.25
CA GLU A 156 -15.08 -22.68 0.41
C GLU A 156 -16.57 -23.04 0.39
N HIS A 157 -16.97 -23.80 -0.64
CA HIS A 157 -18.33 -24.33 -0.77
C HIS A 157 -18.38 -25.72 -0.13
N LYS A 158 -18.59 -25.78 1.18
CA LYS A 158 -18.54 -27.03 1.97
C LYS A 158 -19.49 -28.12 1.46
N GLU A 159 -20.70 -27.74 1.06
CA GLU A 159 -21.72 -28.67 0.55
C GLU A 159 -21.34 -29.29 -0.80
N LEU A 160 -20.53 -28.56 -1.59
CA LEU A 160 -20.10 -28.98 -2.93
C LEU A 160 -18.67 -29.57 -2.93
N GLY A 161 -17.98 -29.55 -1.80
CA GLY A 161 -16.58 -29.96 -1.69
C GLY A 161 -15.64 -29.17 -2.61
N LEU A 162 -15.95 -27.89 -2.87
CA LEU A 162 -15.26 -27.03 -3.84
C LEU A 162 -14.62 -25.82 -3.16
N LYS A 163 -13.37 -25.53 -3.51
CA LYS A 163 -12.72 -24.25 -3.22
C LYS A 163 -12.78 -23.37 -4.48
N GLN A 164 -13.34 -22.18 -4.36
CA GLN A 164 -13.44 -21.16 -5.44
C GLN A 164 -12.38 -20.09 -5.20
N ILE A 165 -11.48 -19.88 -6.15
CA ILE A 165 -10.53 -18.75 -6.12
C ILE A 165 -11.18 -17.58 -6.85
N VAL A 166 -11.63 -16.56 -6.12
CA VAL A 166 -12.34 -15.41 -6.69
C VAL A 166 -11.40 -14.57 -7.57
N TYR A 167 -10.16 -14.38 -7.14
CA TYR A 167 -9.15 -13.68 -7.93
C TYR A 167 -7.74 -14.17 -7.65
N LEU A 168 -6.89 -14.09 -8.68
CA LEU A 168 -5.44 -14.23 -8.57
C LEU A 168 -4.78 -12.98 -9.13
N LYS A 169 -3.75 -12.48 -8.45
CA LYS A 169 -2.89 -11.42 -8.94
C LYS A 169 -1.47 -11.93 -9.08
N ILE A 170 -0.88 -11.72 -10.25
CA ILE A 170 0.50 -12.08 -10.57
C ILE A 170 1.19 -10.89 -11.21
N ASP A 171 2.50 -10.78 -10.97
CA ASP A 171 3.34 -9.78 -11.62
C ASP A 171 4.11 -10.43 -12.77
N CYS A 172 4.27 -9.70 -13.87
CA CYS A 172 5.09 -10.15 -14.98
C CYS A 172 6.55 -10.27 -14.57
N PRO A 173 7.21 -11.37 -14.90
CA PRO A 173 8.62 -11.55 -14.59
C PRO A 173 9.50 -10.60 -15.41
N HIS A 174 10.52 -10.02 -14.79
CA HIS A 174 11.46 -9.09 -15.44
C HIS A 174 12.29 -9.71 -16.56
N ASP A 175 12.46 -11.04 -16.57
CA ASP A 175 13.18 -11.78 -17.61
C ASP A 175 12.37 -12.00 -18.90
N SER A 176 11.15 -11.52 -18.93
CA SER A 176 10.23 -11.61 -20.08
C SER A 176 9.82 -13.03 -20.47
N SER A 177 9.96 -14.00 -19.57
CA SER A 177 9.69 -15.41 -19.85
C SER A 177 8.25 -15.78 -19.61
N LEU A 178 7.55 -16.27 -20.64
CA LEU A 178 6.20 -16.85 -20.49
C LEU A 178 6.19 -18.07 -19.56
N LYS A 179 7.28 -18.83 -19.53
CA LYS A 179 7.40 -19.96 -18.62
C LYS A 179 7.42 -19.51 -17.16
N ASN A 180 8.14 -18.43 -16.86
CA ASN A 180 8.16 -17.86 -15.51
C ASN A 180 6.83 -17.19 -15.15
N LEU A 181 6.09 -16.63 -16.12
CA LEU A 181 4.72 -16.16 -15.91
C LEU A 181 3.79 -17.30 -15.50
N CYS A 182 3.89 -18.48 -16.16
CA CYS A 182 3.16 -19.68 -15.73
C CYS A 182 3.56 -20.13 -14.32
N SER A 183 4.86 -20.09 -13.98
CA SER A 183 5.34 -20.41 -12.63
C SER A 183 4.77 -19.46 -11.58
N ASN A 184 4.70 -18.16 -11.88
CA ASN A 184 4.08 -17.16 -11.00
C ASN A 184 2.58 -17.45 -10.80
N PHE A 185 1.89 -17.93 -11.83
CA PHE A 185 0.50 -18.37 -11.69
C PHE A 185 0.38 -19.55 -10.72
N PHE A 186 1.18 -20.60 -10.85
CA PHE A 186 1.15 -21.75 -9.95
C PHE A 186 1.47 -21.36 -8.51
N ARG A 187 2.48 -20.51 -8.32
CA ARG A 187 2.82 -19.96 -7.00
C ARG A 187 1.66 -19.17 -6.39
N ALA A 188 0.98 -18.33 -7.19
CA ALA A 188 -0.16 -17.56 -6.70
C ALA A 188 -1.33 -18.45 -6.28
N VAL A 189 -1.56 -19.57 -7.00
CA VAL A 189 -2.56 -20.58 -6.61
C VAL A 189 -2.16 -21.27 -5.30
N ASP A 190 -0.89 -21.69 -5.17
CA ASP A 190 -0.38 -22.33 -3.96
C ASP A 190 -0.52 -21.41 -2.73
N LEU A 191 -0.20 -20.13 -2.89
CA LEU A 191 -0.36 -19.13 -1.83
C LEU A 191 -1.82 -18.88 -1.44
N ALA A 192 -2.74 -18.89 -2.44
CA ALA A 192 -4.15 -18.68 -2.18
C ALA A 192 -4.80 -19.87 -1.45
N LEU A 193 -4.41 -21.10 -1.78
CA LEU A 193 -4.98 -22.32 -1.23
C LEU A 193 -4.29 -22.77 0.07
N GLY A 194 -2.98 -22.53 0.19
CA GLY A 194 -2.17 -22.87 1.37
C GLY A 194 -1.82 -24.36 1.55
N ASP A 195 -2.49 -25.24 0.83
CA ASP A 195 -2.36 -26.72 0.96
C ASP A 195 -1.91 -27.42 -0.34
N THR A 196 -1.42 -26.65 -1.33
CA THR A 196 -0.99 -27.17 -2.63
C THR A 196 0.49 -26.83 -2.91
N ASN A 197 1.09 -27.50 -3.91
CA ASN A 197 2.48 -27.29 -4.31
C ASN A 197 2.65 -27.38 -5.85
N PHE A 198 1.76 -26.76 -6.59
CA PHE A 198 1.74 -26.77 -8.04
C PHE A 198 2.99 -26.16 -8.66
N GLU A 199 3.51 -25.07 -8.07
CA GLU A 199 4.76 -24.46 -8.55
C GLU A 199 5.88 -25.48 -8.57
N HIS A 200 6.12 -26.16 -7.46
CA HIS A 200 7.18 -27.17 -7.36
C HIS A 200 6.96 -28.33 -8.34
N ARG A 201 5.71 -28.80 -8.45
CA ARG A 201 5.34 -29.92 -9.32
C ARG A 201 5.57 -29.63 -10.79
N PHE A 202 5.13 -28.47 -11.29
CA PHE A 202 5.14 -28.17 -12.71
C PHE A 202 6.41 -27.46 -13.18
N THR A 203 7.16 -26.80 -12.29
CA THR A 203 8.45 -26.19 -12.64
C THR A 203 9.55 -27.22 -12.79
N ARG A 204 9.60 -28.26 -11.94
CA ARG A 204 10.59 -29.35 -12.00
C ARG A 204 10.38 -30.30 -13.18
N SER A 205 9.19 -30.48 -13.66
CA SER A 205 8.83 -31.44 -14.70
C SER A 205 9.32 -31.11 -16.11
N ARG A 206 10.12 -30.03 -16.30
CA ARG A 206 10.63 -29.54 -17.60
C ARG A 206 9.56 -29.35 -18.68
N LEU A 207 8.33 -29.03 -18.27
CA LEU A 207 7.23 -28.77 -19.18
C LEU A 207 7.55 -27.57 -20.10
N ASN A 208 7.09 -27.65 -21.35
CA ASN A 208 7.06 -26.50 -22.24
C ASN A 208 5.87 -25.59 -21.88
N VAL A 209 5.84 -24.36 -22.43
CA VAL A 209 4.81 -23.36 -22.14
C VAL A 209 3.41 -23.88 -22.45
N ASN A 210 3.22 -24.61 -23.55
CA ASN A 210 1.91 -25.17 -23.93
C ASN A 210 1.40 -26.20 -22.92
N ALA A 211 2.27 -27.08 -22.43
CA ALA A 211 1.92 -28.04 -21.39
C ALA A 211 1.59 -27.33 -20.06
N MET A 212 2.34 -26.28 -19.70
CA MET A 212 2.03 -25.47 -18.52
C MET A 212 0.67 -24.77 -18.66
N LEU A 213 0.35 -24.24 -19.86
CA LEU A 213 -0.97 -23.68 -20.17
C LEU A 213 -2.10 -24.67 -19.96
N GLN A 214 -1.92 -25.94 -20.39
CA GLN A 214 -2.93 -26.97 -20.14
C GLN A 214 -3.14 -27.20 -18.64
N GLN A 215 -2.06 -27.24 -17.86
CA GLN A 215 -2.18 -27.35 -16.39
C GLN A 215 -2.88 -26.13 -15.78
N MET A 216 -2.58 -24.91 -16.26
CA MET A 216 -3.28 -23.71 -15.81
C MET A 216 -4.79 -23.79 -16.07
N LYS A 217 -5.22 -24.30 -17.24
CA LYS A 217 -6.64 -24.50 -17.56
C LYS A 217 -7.32 -25.46 -16.58
N ILE A 218 -6.67 -26.59 -16.28
CA ILE A 218 -7.22 -27.58 -15.36
C ILE A 218 -7.38 -26.99 -13.98
N ILE A 219 -6.33 -26.33 -13.46
CA ILE A 219 -6.36 -25.67 -12.18
C ILE A 219 -7.45 -24.59 -12.14
N ALA A 220 -7.55 -23.77 -13.19
CA ALA A 220 -8.54 -22.71 -13.29
C ALA A 220 -9.98 -23.22 -13.22
N ASN A 221 -10.25 -24.37 -13.86
CA ASN A 221 -11.57 -24.99 -13.83
C ASN A 221 -11.82 -25.73 -12.51
N ASN A 222 -10.81 -26.43 -11.97
CA ASN A 222 -10.93 -27.14 -10.69
C ASN A 222 -11.24 -26.18 -9.53
N TYR A 223 -10.55 -25.05 -9.48
CA TYR A 223 -10.72 -24.05 -8.42
C TYR A 223 -11.58 -22.86 -8.85
N SER A 224 -12.28 -22.96 -9.98
CA SER A 224 -13.23 -21.97 -10.49
C SER A 224 -12.66 -20.54 -10.37
N ILE A 225 -11.46 -20.29 -10.96
CA ILE A 225 -10.79 -18.98 -10.86
C ILE A 225 -11.68 -17.91 -11.52
N GLY A 226 -12.05 -16.86 -10.74
CA GLY A 226 -12.97 -15.81 -11.16
C GLY A 226 -12.33 -14.70 -11.98
N LEU A 227 -11.13 -14.27 -11.58
CA LEU A 227 -10.40 -13.18 -12.23
C LEU A 227 -8.89 -13.41 -12.12
N LEU A 228 -8.17 -13.24 -13.24
CA LEU A 228 -6.71 -13.20 -13.25
C LEU A 228 -6.24 -11.77 -13.53
N ILE A 229 -5.47 -11.18 -12.63
CA ILE A 229 -4.83 -9.89 -12.80
C ILE A 229 -3.36 -10.12 -13.10
N ILE A 230 -2.88 -9.54 -14.19
CA ILE A 230 -1.47 -9.58 -14.61
C ILE A 230 -0.94 -8.16 -14.59
N ASP A 231 -0.09 -7.87 -13.60
CA ASP A 231 0.50 -6.56 -13.41
C ASP A 231 1.87 -6.43 -14.09
N GLU A 232 2.31 -5.22 -14.37
CA GLU A 232 3.61 -4.90 -15.00
C GLU A 232 3.83 -5.58 -16.36
N ILE A 233 2.77 -5.66 -17.19
CA ILE A 233 2.78 -6.41 -18.47
C ILE A 233 3.86 -5.92 -19.44
N GLN A 234 4.36 -4.68 -19.34
CA GLN A 234 5.45 -4.15 -20.16
C GLN A 234 6.77 -4.89 -19.98
N HIS A 235 6.92 -5.71 -18.93
CA HIS A 235 8.10 -6.56 -18.77
C HIS A 235 8.11 -7.75 -19.74
N LEU A 236 6.98 -8.08 -20.38
CA LEU A 236 6.96 -9.06 -21.46
C LEU A 236 7.61 -8.44 -22.71
N ASN A 237 8.82 -8.87 -23.00
CA ASN A 237 9.54 -8.40 -24.18
C ASN A 237 9.17 -9.26 -25.40
N THR A 238 8.59 -8.65 -26.43
CA THR A 238 8.19 -9.31 -27.67
C THR A 238 9.32 -10.09 -28.32
N LYS A 239 10.55 -9.55 -28.32
CA LYS A 239 11.72 -10.20 -28.92
C LYS A 239 12.16 -11.47 -28.20
N LYS A 240 12.09 -11.49 -26.85
CA LYS A 240 12.50 -12.65 -26.04
C LYS A 240 11.40 -13.71 -25.89
N SER A 241 10.15 -13.32 -25.97
CA SER A 241 8.99 -14.21 -25.80
C SER A 241 8.53 -14.86 -27.10
N GLY A 242 9.26 -14.67 -28.21
CA GLY A 242 8.92 -15.24 -29.50
C GLY A 242 7.98 -14.38 -30.36
N GLY A 243 7.75 -13.13 -29.96
CA GLY A 243 6.89 -12.17 -30.65
C GLY A 243 5.62 -11.80 -29.88
N ALA A 244 5.03 -10.66 -30.23
CA ALA A 244 3.78 -10.20 -29.62
C ALA A 244 2.64 -11.21 -29.85
N GLU A 245 2.61 -11.85 -30.99
CA GLU A 245 1.58 -12.83 -31.36
C GLU A 245 1.53 -14.03 -30.40
N ILE A 246 2.68 -14.56 -29.97
CA ILE A 246 2.73 -15.69 -29.02
C ILE A 246 2.19 -15.27 -27.65
N ILE A 247 2.53 -14.07 -27.21
CA ILE A 247 2.02 -13.50 -25.93
C ILE A 247 0.51 -13.32 -26.02
N LEU A 248 0.02 -12.78 -27.13
CA LEU A 248 -1.41 -12.56 -27.36
C LEU A 248 -2.19 -13.87 -27.43
N ASN A 249 -1.69 -14.84 -28.19
CA ASN A 249 -2.30 -16.17 -28.28
C ASN A 249 -2.35 -16.87 -26.91
N PHE A 250 -1.34 -16.64 -26.05
CA PHE A 250 -1.36 -17.11 -24.68
C PHE A 250 -2.55 -16.53 -23.90
N PHE A 251 -2.75 -15.20 -23.93
CA PHE A 251 -3.85 -14.55 -23.22
C PHE A 251 -5.23 -14.92 -23.82
N VAL A 252 -5.35 -14.92 -25.14
CA VAL A 252 -6.58 -15.35 -25.85
C VAL A 252 -6.97 -16.77 -25.44
N THR A 253 -5.97 -17.65 -25.31
CA THR A 253 -6.21 -19.03 -24.87
C THR A 253 -6.73 -19.09 -23.43
N LEU A 254 -6.19 -18.29 -22.51
CA LEU A 254 -6.69 -18.22 -21.14
C LEU A 254 -8.14 -17.72 -21.07
N VAL A 255 -8.49 -16.70 -21.85
CA VAL A 255 -9.85 -16.14 -21.85
C VAL A 255 -10.85 -17.11 -22.50
N ASN A 256 -10.55 -17.57 -23.71
CA ASN A 256 -11.52 -18.32 -24.50
C ASN A 256 -11.63 -19.79 -24.13
N VAL A 257 -10.51 -20.41 -23.76
CA VAL A 257 -10.46 -21.85 -23.49
C VAL A 257 -10.49 -22.17 -22.01
N ALA A 258 -9.80 -21.39 -21.17
CA ALA A 258 -9.86 -21.57 -19.72
C ALA A 258 -11.01 -20.80 -19.07
N SER A 259 -11.75 -19.99 -19.84
CA SER A 259 -12.87 -19.16 -19.38
C SER A 259 -12.51 -18.28 -18.16
N ILE A 260 -11.28 -17.76 -18.12
CA ILE A 260 -10.80 -16.88 -17.06
C ILE A 260 -10.83 -15.44 -17.54
N PRO A 261 -11.61 -14.55 -16.91
CA PRO A 261 -11.49 -13.13 -17.14
C PRO A 261 -10.09 -12.62 -16.79
N ILE A 262 -9.51 -11.75 -17.64
CA ILE A 262 -8.14 -11.25 -17.45
C ILE A 262 -8.13 -9.72 -17.42
N VAL A 263 -7.44 -9.17 -16.42
CA VAL A 263 -7.07 -7.74 -16.37
C VAL A 263 -5.57 -7.62 -16.52
N MET A 264 -5.14 -6.89 -17.54
CA MET A 264 -3.75 -6.60 -17.83
C MET A 264 -3.43 -5.17 -17.40
N ILE A 265 -2.44 -4.99 -16.52
CA ILE A 265 -2.04 -3.67 -16.01
C ILE A 265 -0.63 -3.38 -16.49
N GLY A 266 -0.40 -2.18 -17.04
CA GLY A 266 0.93 -1.81 -17.50
C GLY A 266 1.11 -0.33 -17.77
N THR A 267 2.32 0.00 -18.24
CA THR A 267 2.68 1.32 -18.73
C THR A 267 2.39 1.46 -20.22
N PRO A 268 2.44 2.69 -20.81
CA PRO A 268 2.25 2.88 -22.25
C PRO A 268 3.13 2.04 -23.17
N LYS A 269 4.27 1.55 -22.68
CA LYS A 269 5.14 0.62 -23.42
C LYS A 269 4.47 -0.74 -23.69
N ALA A 270 3.53 -1.14 -22.84
CA ALA A 270 2.73 -2.33 -23.08
C ALA A 270 1.86 -2.23 -24.35
N ASN A 271 1.65 -1.01 -24.88
CA ASN A 271 0.89 -0.82 -26.12
C ASN A 271 1.51 -1.55 -27.32
N GLU A 272 2.83 -1.76 -27.34
CA GLU A 272 3.50 -2.55 -28.39
C GLU A 272 2.96 -4.00 -28.42
N ILE A 273 2.58 -4.53 -27.25
CA ILE A 273 2.00 -5.87 -27.11
C ILE A 273 0.50 -5.84 -27.41
N LEU A 274 -0.20 -4.82 -26.91
CA LEU A 274 -1.67 -4.77 -26.89
C LEU A 274 -2.29 -4.18 -28.16
N GLN A 275 -1.55 -3.41 -28.99
CA GLN A 275 -2.08 -2.81 -30.21
C GLN A 275 -2.48 -3.83 -31.28
N GLU A 276 -1.79 -4.98 -31.33
CA GLU A 276 -2.17 -6.08 -32.22
C GLU A 276 -3.45 -6.76 -31.73
N ASP A 277 -3.66 -6.82 -30.40
CA ASP A 277 -4.83 -7.42 -29.75
C ASP A 277 -6.10 -6.58 -29.94
N LEU A 278 -6.00 -5.25 -29.89
CA LEU A 278 -7.14 -4.36 -30.13
C LEU A 278 -7.77 -4.54 -31.52
N ARG A 279 -7.01 -5.01 -32.52
CA ARG A 279 -7.55 -5.39 -33.84
C ARG A 279 -8.21 -6.77 -33.83
N SER A 280 -7.69 -7.69 -33.03
CA SER A 280 -8.21 -9.06 -32.86
C SER A 280 -9.33 -9.13 -31.82
N ALA A 281 -9.25 -8.35 -30.73
CA ALA A 281 -10.21 -8.33 -29.62
C ALA A 281 -11.57 -7.68 -29.97
N ARG A 282 -11.68 -7.00 -31.13
CA ARG A 282 -13.01 -6.65 -31.67
C ARG A 282 -13.87 -7.88 -31.93
N ARG A 283 -13.28 -9.08 -31.94
CA ARG A 283 -13.99 -10.36 -32.14
C ARG A 283 -14.32 -11.11 -30.86
N SER A 284 -13.61 -10.85 -29.78
CA SER A 284 -13.93 -11.33 -28.42
C SER A 284 -14.41 -10.15 -27.59
N ALA A 285 -15.60 -10.22 -27.02
CA ALA A 285 -16.29 -9.13 -26.30
C ALA A 285 -15.52 -8.63 -25.06
N GLY A 286 -14.31 -8.07 -25.27
CA GLY A 286 -13.52 -7.45 -24.22
C GLY A 286 -14.12 -6.11 -23.77
N LEU A 287 -13.92 -5.75 -22.51
CA LEU A 287 -14.31 -4.44 -21.96
C LEU A 287 -13.39 -3.29 -22.39
N GLY A 288 -12.49 -3.56 -23.35
CA GLY A 288 -11.60 -2.58 -23.96
C GLY A 288 -10.38 -2.22 -23.12
N SER A 289 -9.72 -1.13 -23.54
CA SER A 289 -8.57 -0.58 -22.84
C SER A 289 -8.97 0.66 -22.04
N LEU A 290 -8.63 0.69 -20.77
CA LEU A 290 -8.80 1.85 -19.90
C LEU A 290 -7.49 2.63 -19.87
N ILE A 291 -7.51 3.84 -20.43
CA ILE A 291 -6.37 4.76 -20.35
C ILE A 291 -6.40 5.43 -18.99
N TRP A 292 -5.33 5.21 -18.20
CA TRP A 292 -5.20 5.71 -16.84
C TRP A 292 -4.29 6.94 -16.81
N GLU A 293 -4.87 8.09 -17.17
CA GLU A 293 -4.15 9.36 -17.22
C GLU A 293 -3.92 9.94 -15.82
N PRO A 294 -2.83 10.72 -15.64
CA PRO A 294 -2.69 11.62 -14.50
C PRO A 294 -3.87 12.60 -14.39
N MET A 295 -4.10 13.13 -13.20
CA MET A 295 -5.14 14.13 -12.99
C MET A 295 -4.80 15.41 -13.77
N ARG A 296 -5.80 16.03 -14.41
CA ARG A 296 -5.64 17.29 -15.14
C ARG A 296 -5.96 18.48 -14.24
N ASN A 297 -5.19 19.56 -14.35
CA ASN A 297 -5.45 20.79 -13.62
C ASN A 297 -6.56 21.59 -14.33
N GLU A 298 -7.78 21.14 -14.15
CA GLU A 298 -8.98 21.79 -14.68
C GLU A 298 -9.70 22.49 -13.52
N ALA A 299 -10.00 23.77 -13.69
CA ALA A 299 -10.76 24.52 -12.71
C ALA A 299 -12.19 23.95 -12.60
N PRO A 300 -12.85 24.08 -11.43
CA PRO A 300 -14.26 23.71 -11.28
C PRO A 300 -15.13 24.45 -12.30
N THR A 301 -16.05 23.73 -12.93
CA THR A 301 -16.99 24.28 -13.92
C THR A 301 -18.43 24.17 -13.43
N PRO A 302 -19.33 25.12 -13.79
CA PRO A 302 -20.75 24.98 -13.48
C PRO A 302 -21.32 23.72 -14.12
N ASP A 303 -22.20 23.01 -13.39
CA ASP A 303 -22.93 21.89 -13.95
C ASP A 303 -23.96 22.39 -14.98
N SER A 304 -23.94 21.84 -16.18
CA SER A 304 -24.89 22.21 -17.24
C SER A 304 -26.36 21.87 -16.90
N SER A 305 -26.58 20.89 -16.02
CA SER A 305 -27.92 20.45 -15.59
C SER A 305 -28.44 21.23 -14.38
N THR A 306 -27.51 21.67 -13.51
CA THR A 306 -27.79 22.40 -12.27
C THR A 306 -26.77 23.53 -12.13
N PRO A 307 -27.01 24.71 -12.72
CA PRO A 307 -26.04 25.82 -12.78
C PRO A 307 -25.51 26.31 -11.41
N ASP A 308 -26.30 26.09 -10.35
CA ASP A 308 -25.90 26.43 -8.98
C ASP A 308 -24.91 25.42 -8.36
N GLN A 309 -24.63 24.27 -9.04
CA GLN A 309 -23.69 23.28 -8.58
C GLN A 309 -22.42 23.31 -9.44
N MET A 310 -21.26 23.26 -8.77
CA MET A 310 -19.97 23.21 -9.43
C MET A 310 -19.49 21.76 -9.57
N ILE A 311 -19.13 21.37 -10.77
CA ILE A 311 -18.42 20.10 -11.03
C ILE A 311 -16.97 20.31 -10.63
N ILE A 312 -16.55 19.63 -9.57
CA ILE A 312 -15.18 19.67 -9.06
C ILE A 312 -14.34 18.66 -9.83
N SER A 313 -13.25 19.12 -10.48
CA SER A 313 -12.32 18.22 -11.18
C SER A 313 -11.62 17.24 -10.23
N GLU A 314 -11.07 16.13 -10.78
CA GLU A 314 -10.34 15.12 -9.99
C GLU A 314 -9.17 15.74 -9.23
N TRP A 315 -8.44 16.67 -9.85
CA TRP A 315 -7.30 17.38 -9.25
C TRP A 315 -7.74 18.21 -8.02
N TYR A 316 -8.81 18.98 -8.17
CA TYR A 316 -9.33 19.80 -7.05
C TYR A 316 -9.87 18.92 -5.92
N ALA A 317 -10.61 17.87 -6.25
CA ALA A 317 -11.15 16.93 -5.24
C ALA A 317 -10.00 16.24 -4.46
N PHE A 318 -8.97 15.79 -5.17
CA PHE A 318 -7.82 15.11 -4.58
C PHE A 318 -6.99 16.05 -3.70
N THR A 319 -6.61 17.22 -4.23
CA THR A 319 -5.77 18.17 -3.51
C THR A 319 -6.48 18.82 -2.33
N ASN A 320 -7.76 19.20 -2.45
CA ASN A 320 -8.56 19.70 -1.35
C ASN A 320 -8.62 18.70 -0.19
N LYS A 321 -8.75 17.40 -0.50
CA LYS A 321 -8.79 16.37 0.54
C LYS A 321 -7.43 16.15 1.17
N LEU A 322 -6.36 16.07 0.37
CA LEU A 322 -5.00 15.86 0.86
C LEU A 322 -4.50 17.04 1.69
N TRP A 323 -4.86 18.28 1.30
CA TRP A 323 -4.45 19.50 1.98
C TRP A 323 -4.96 19.61 3.43
N GLN A 324 -6.00 18.88 3.79
CA GLN A 324 -6.52 18.83 5.16
C GLN A 324 -5.52 18.20 6.14
N TYR A 325 -4.59 17.37 5.65
CA TYR A 325 -3.61 16.63 6.45
C TYR A 325 -2.30 17.42 6.61
N GLN A 326 -2.35 18.55 7.30
CA GLN A 326 -1.19 19.38 7.59
C GLN A 326 -0.78 19.25 9.06
N TRP A 327 0.43 18.76 9.31
CA TRP A 327 1.03 18.67 10.66
C TRP A 327 2.04 19.78 10.94
N VAL A 328 2.17 20.77 10.07
CA VAL A 328 2.87 22.04 10.36
C VAL A 328 2.06 22.85 11.38
N GLN A 329 2.71 23.62 12.25
CA GLN A 329 2.05 24.39 13.31
C GLN A 329 1.21 25.54 12.74
N GLN A 330 1.61 26.11 11.60
CA GLN A 330 0.90 27.17 10.90
C GLN A 330 0.30 26.62 9.60
N PRO A 331 -0.90 26.01 9.64
CA PRO A 331 -1.54 25.47 8.44
C PRO A 331 -1.82 26.59 7.45
N ALA A 332 -1.47 26.35 6.18
CA ALA A 332 -1.73 27.28 5.09
C ALA A 332 -3.05 26.96 4.39
N GLU A 333 -3.73 27.99 3.90
CA GLU A 333 -4.85 27.80 2.97
C GLU A 333 -4.33 27.38 1.59
N LEU A 334 -5.08 26.53 0.88
CA LEU A 334 -4.73 26.09 -0.46
C LEU A 334 -5.17 27.15 -1.48
N THR A 335 -4.29 28.10 -1.76
CA THR A 335 -4.51 29.10 -2.80
C THR A 335 -4.34 28.49 -4.20
N ASP A 336 -4.89 29.14 -5.23
CA ASP A 336 -4.71 28.70 -6.62
C ASP A 336 -3.23 28.75 -7.05
N GLU A 337 -2.47 29.69 -6.54
CA GLU A 337 -1.02 29.76 -6.76
C GLU A 337 -0.31 28.52 -6.23
N LEU A 338 -0.56 28.14 -4.97
CA LEU A 338 0.00 26.92 -4.37
C LEU A 338 -0.43 25.67 -5.13
N ARG A 339 -1.71 25.60 -5.53
CA ARG A 339 -2.26 24.47 -6.29
C ARG A 339 -1.59 24.34 -7.67
N ASN A 340 -1.42 25.46 -8.38
CA ASN A 340 -0.76 25.50 -9.69
C ASN A 340 0.73 25.16 -9.58
N THR A 341 1.42 25.65 -8.55
CA THR A 341 2.81 25.32 -8.25
C THR A 341 2.95 23.82 -7.98
N TRP A 342 2.07 23.27 -7.15
CA TRP A 342 2.05 21.83 -6.82
C TRP A 342 1.79 20.99 -8.08
N TYR A 343 0.82 21.39 -8.93
CA TYR A 343 0.57 20.74 -10.21
C TYR A 343 1.79 20.78 -11.14
N TYR A 344 2.43 21.94 -11.26
CA TYR A 344 3.61 22.11 -12.10
C TYR A 344 4.71 21.09 -11.76
N TYR A 345 4.96 20.85 -10.47
CA TYR A 345 6.00 19.92 -10.00
C TYR A 345 5.59 18.46 -9.91
N THR A 346 4.33 18.11 -10.14
CA THR A 346 3.84 16.73 -10.05
C THR A 346 3.10 16.25 -11.29
N GLN A 347 2.71 17.16 -12.16
CA GLN A 347 1.91 16.88 -13.37
C GLN A 347 0.68 15.99 -13.08
N GLY A 348 0.09 16.11 -11.90
CA GLY A 348 -1.09 15.36 -11.49
C GLY A 348 -0.88 13.86 -11.27
N ILE A 349 0.38 13.37 -11.18
CA ILE A 349 0.68 11.98 -10.86
C ILE A 349 0.43 11.75 -9.37
N PRO A 350 -0.56 10.93 -8.95
CA PRO A 350 -0.99 10.82 -7.56
C PRO A 350 0.13 10.48 -6.57
N ASP A 351 1.03 9.57 -6.94
CA ASP A 351 2.17 9.17 -6.10
C ASP A 351 3.10 10.36 -5.83
N LEU A 352 3.43 11.14 -6.86
CA LEU A 352 4.27 12.34 -6.73
C LEU A 352 3.55 13.46 -5.96
N VAL A 353 2.24 13.60 -6.17
CA VAL A 353 1.43 14.59 -5.44
C VAL A 353 1.50 14.35 -3.94
N VAL A 354 1.30 13.10 -3.50
CA VAL A 354 1.36 12.76 -2.08
C VAL A 354 2.79 12.87 -1.56
N LYS A 355 3.78 12.30 -2.25
CA LYS A 355 5.18 12.33 -1.83
C LYS A 355 5.73 13.74 -1.69
N LEU A 356 5.50 14.59 -2.69
CA LEU A 356 5.97 15.97 -2.63
C LEU A 356 5.32 16.73 -1.47
N PHE A 357 4.03 16.53 -1.22
CA PHE A 357 3.33 17.13 -0.08
C PHE A 357 3.89 16.66 1.27
N CYS A 358 4.23 15.36 1.40
CA CYS A 358 4.89 14.84 2.58
C CYS A 358 6.27 15.48 2.80
N LEU A 359 7.10 15.50 1.77
CA LEU A 359 8.46 16.03 1.83
C LEU A 359 8.49 17.52 2.15
N VAL A 360 7.57 18.30 1.58
CA VAL A 360 7.44 19.75 1.86
C VAL A 360 7.09 19.98 3.33
N GLN A 361 6.18 19.21 3.90
CA GLN A 361 5.85 19.31 5.33
C GLN A 361 7.04 18.93 6.22
N ILE A 362 7.69 17.80 5.93
CA ILE A 362 8.86 17.34 6.67
C ILE A 362 9.96 18.39 6.62
N HIS A 363 10.22 18.98 5.45
CA HIS A 363 11.21 20.04 5.27
C HIS A 363 10.83 21.29 6.09
N ALA A 364 9.57 21.76 6.01
CA ALA A 364 9.08 22.92 6.77
C ALA A 364 9.24 22.74 8.27
N ILE A 365 8.94 21.55 8.80
CA ILE A 365 9.09 21.20 10.21
C ILE A 365 10.57 21.16 10.61
N THR A 366 11.42 20.55 9.78
CA THR A 366 12.84 20.35 10.09
C THR A 366 13.62 21.66 10.12
N ILE A 367 13.30 22.61 9.23
CA ILE A 367 13.94 23.93 9.22
C ILE A 367 13.31 24.93 10.20
N GLY A 368 12.22 24.53 10.89
CA GLY A 368 11.49 25.37 11.83
C GLY A 368 10.64 26.48 11.20
N LEU A 369 10.38 26.43 9.89
CA LEU A 369 9.49 27.39 9.22
C LEU A 369 8.03 27.18 9.60
N GLU A 370 7.65 25.93 9.85
CA GLU A 370 6.31 25.51 10.32
C GLU A 370 5.14 25.98 9.42
N LYS A 371 5.39 26.26 8.15
CA LYS A 371 4.41 26.74 7.17
C LYS A 371 4.76 26.23 5.77
N ILE A 372 3.74 25.86 4.99
CA ILE A 372 3.90 25.45 3.58
C ILE A 372 3.84 26.68 2.68
N THR A 373 4.84 26.82 1.78
CA THR A 373 4.91 27.91 0.79
C THR A 373 5.26 27.38 -0.60
N SER A 374 5.01 28.20 -1.65
CA SER A 374 5.35 27.87 -3.04
C SER A 374 6.85 27.65 -3.26
N GLU A 375 7.69 28.43 -2.56
CA GLU A 375 9.15 28.30 -2.63
C GLU A 375 9.63 26.94 -2.07
N LEU A 376 8.97 26.43 -1.03
CA LEU A 376 9.29 25.10 -0.48
C LEU A 376 8.97 23.99 -1.47
N PHE A 377 7.87 24.05 -2.21
CA PHE A 377 7.58 23.09 -3.26
C PHE A 377 8.70 23.05 -4.31
N LYS A 378 9.16 24.22 -4.77
CA LYS A 378 10.26 24.34 -5.71
C LYS A 378 11.54 23.72 -5.16
N LYS A 379 11.94 24.15 -3.96
CA LYS A 379 13.19 23.71 -3.31
C LYS A 379 13.22 22.20 -3.09
N VAL A 380 12.16 21.66 -2.53
CA VAL A 380 12.06 20.20 -2.24
C VAL A 380 12.02 19.40 -3.55
N TYR A 381 11.34 19.88 -4.59
CA TYR A 381 11.36 19.27 -5.91
C TYR A 381 12.78 19.19 -6.49
N GLU A 382 13.53 20.32 -6.47
CA GLU A 382 14.90 20.38 -6.98
C GLU A 382 15.87 19.49 -6.20
N GLU A 383 15.71 19.39 -4.87
CA GLU A 383 16.62 18.63 -4.02
C GLU A 383 16.30 17.13 -3.95
N GLN A 384 15.02 16.74 -3.97
CA GLN A 384 14.58 15.39 -3.61
C GLN A 384 13.97 14.59 -4.76
N LEU A 385 13.49 15.24 -5.82
CA LEU A 385 12.79 14.59 -6.91
C LEU A 385 13.60 14.56 -8.23
N GLN A 386 14.92 14.73 -8.17
CA GLN A 386 15.80 14.70 -9.35
C GLN A 386 15.57 13.49 -10.28
N PRO A 387 15.41 12.26 -9.78
CA PRO A 387 15.23 11.09 -10.64
C PRO A 387 13.96 11.11 -11.50
N VAL A 388 12.98 11.93 -11.16
CA VAL A 388 11.71 12.01 -11.90
C VAL A 388 11.60 13.28 -12.77
N HIS A 389 12.62 14.12 -12.82
CA HIS A 389 12.60 15.35 -13.60
C HIS A 389 12.35 15.07 -15.08
N ASP A 390 13.03 14.08 -15.68
CA ASP A 390 12.90 13.74 -17.11
C ASP A 390 11.48 13.34 -17.51
N ILE A 391 10.79 12.55 -16.69
CA ILE A 391 9.40 12.17 -16.96
C ILE A 391 8.45 13.35 -16.81
N LEU A 392 8.67 14.21 -15.81
CA LEU A 392 7.85 15.40 -15.59
C LEU A 392 8.07 16.43 -16.71
N ASP A 393 9.29 16.58 -17.20
CA ASP A 393 9.61 17.44 -18.36
C ASP A 393 8.99 16.88 -19.65
N ALA A 394 8.97 15.56 -19.81
CA ALA A 394 8.27 14.93 -20.92
C ALA A 394 6.76 15.21 -20.87
N LEU A 395 6.14 15.09 -19.71
CA LEU A 395 4.72 15.38 -19.50
C LEU A 395 4.41 16.86 -19.74
N ARG A 396 5.22 17.78 -19.21
CA ARG A 396 5.08 19.24 -19.45
C ARG A 396 5.18 19.60 -20.93
N SER A 397 6.05 18.89 -21.69
CA SER A 397 6.20 19.14 -23.13
C SER A 397 4.98 18.76 -23.96
N GLY A 398 4.06 17.94 -23.42
CA GLY A 398 2.91 17.42 -24.15
C GLY A 398 3.26 16.55 -25.38
N ASN A 399 4.55 16.24 -25.59
CA ASN A 399 5.00 15.48 -26.74
C ASN A 399 4.80 13.97 -26.52
N PRO A 400 3.91 13.30 -27.31
CA PRO A 400 3.61 11.89 -27.12
C PRO A 400 4.83 10.96 -27.21
N ALA A 401 5.78 11.25 -28.11
CA ALA A 401 6.98 10.44 -28.29
C ALA A 401 7.93 10.54 -27.08
N ARG A 402 8.07 11.74 -26.49
CA ARG A 402 8.83 11.93 -25.26
C ARG A 402 8.14 11.24 -24.09
N ILE A 403 6.82 11.41 -23.95
CA ILE A 403 6.02 10.77 -22.90
C ILE A 403 6.16 9.24 -22.98
N ALA A 404 6.03 8.65 -24.17
CA ALA A 404 6.18 7.22 -24.37
C ALA A 404 7.58 6.71 -23.96
N ARG A 405 8.63 7.49 -24.26
CA ARG A 405 10.02 7.13 -23.92
C ARG A 405 10.27 7.07 -22.41
N TYR A 406 9.67 7.98 -21.65
CA TYR A 406 9.91 8.13 -20.21
C TYR A 406 8.79 7.55 -19.32
N SER A 407 7.67 7.14 -19.91
CA SER A 407 6.49 6.63 -19.16
C SER A 407 6.76 5.37 -18.33
N ASP A 408 7.85 4.66 -18.64
CA ASP A 408 8.29 3.44 -17.94
C ASP A 408 9.27 3.71 -16.80
N LEU A 409 9.77 4.94 -16.66
CA LEU A 409 10.64 5.25 -15.54
C LEU A 409 9.86 4.93 -14.26
N THR A 410 10.33 3.92 -13.55
CA THR A 410 9.87 3.62 -12.21
C THR A 410 10.14 4.86 -11.38
N ILE A 411 9.08 5.44 -10.82
CA ILE A 411 9.25 6.53 -9.85
C ILE A 411 10.02 5.91 -8.69
N PRO A 412 11.26 6.39 -8.42
CA PRO A 412 12.03 5.86 -7.31
C PRO A 412 11.15 5.93 -6.05
N GLN A 413 11.18 4.91 -5.24
CA GLN A 413 10.66 5.05 -3.88
C GLN A 413 11.52 6.15 -3.26
N VAL A 414 10.99 7.37 -3.26
CA VAL A 414 11.56 8.43 -2.44
C VAL A 414 11.42 7.90 -1.03
N GLN A 415 12.53 7.45 -0.48
CA GLN A 415 12.57 6.87 0.86
C GLN A 415 12.39 8.04 1.81
N ILE A 416 11.14 8.32 2.17
CA ILE A 416 10.80 9.29 3.23
C ILE A 416 11.64 8.97 4.47
N GLU A 417 11.89 7.70 4.71
CA GLU A 417 12.75 7.17 5.78
C GLU A 417 14.20 7.66 5.67
N GLU A 418 14.84 7.55 4.50
CA GLU A 418 16.21 8.08 4.29
C GLU A 418 16.27 9.61 4.44
N TYR A 419 15.24 10.30 3.95
CA TYR A 419 15.16 11.75 4.11
C TYR A 419 15.04 12.15 5.58
N VAL A 420 14.22 11.44 6.36
CA VAL A 420 14.07 11.63 7.80
C VAL A 420 15.39 11.36 8.53
N GLU A 421 16.09 10.28 8.19
CA GLU A 421 17.38 9.94 8.81
C GLU A 421 18.47 10.97 8.48
N GLN A 422 18.60 11.39 7.23
CA GLN A 422 19.56 12.43 6.83
C GLN A 422 19.31 13.76 7.58
N HIS A 423 18.05 14.13 7.78
CA HIS A 423 17.71 15.35 8.48
C HIS A 423 17.88 15.21 9.99
N ARG A 424 17.61 14.04 10.59
CA ARG A 424 17.96 13.75 11.98
C ARG A 424 19.46 13.86 12.23
N PHE A 425 20.27 13.29 11.33
CA PHE A 425 21.72 13.37 11.41
C PHE A 425 22.23 14.80 11.25
N LYS A 426 21.69 15.59 10.31
CA LYS A 426 22.02 17.00 10.14
C LYS A 426 21.60 17.85 11.34
N ALA A 427 20.44 17.56 11.93
CA ALA A 427 19.98 18.24 13.15
C ALA A 427 20.88 17.91 14.35
N ALA A 428 21.25 16.64 14.54
CA ALA A 428 22.19 16.21 15.58
C ALA A 428 23.56 16.86 15.43
N LEU A 429 24.12 16.92 14.20
CA LEU A 429 25.38 17.62 13.90
C LEU A 429 25.30 19.13 14.15
N LYS A 430 24.15 19.76 13.90
CA LYS A 430 23.93 21.18 14.22
C LYS A 430 23.92 21.42 15.71
N THR A 431 23.26 20.55 16.46
CA THR A 431 23.25 20.59 17.93
C THR A 431 24.65 20.38 18.49
N GLU A 432 25.40 19.42 17.94
CA GLU A 432 26.79 19.13 18.35
C GLU A 432 27.75 20.30 18.02
N LYS A 433 27.58 21.00 16.89
CA LYS A 433 28.31 22.23 16.58
C LYS A 433 27.93 23.37 17.50
N GLN A 434 26.65 23.58 17.80
CA GLN A 434 26.20 24.60 18.74
C GLN A 434 26.74 24.33 20.16
N HIS A 435 26.87 23.07 20.57
CA HIS A 435 27.47 22.71 21.85
C HIS A 435 28.99 22.93 21.86
N LYS A 436 29.70 22.72 20.74
CA LYS A 436 31.13 23.06 20.63
C LYS A 436 31.41 24.56 20.68
N ASP A 437 30.50 25.37 20.12
CA ASP A 437 30.60 26.84 20.15
C ASP A 437 30.31 27.44 21.53
N LEU A 438 29.67 26.68 22.44
CA LEU A 438 29.39 27.10 23.82
C LEU A 438 30.54 26.82 24.80
N GLY A 439 31.65 26.26 24.33
CA GLY A 439 32.87 26.06 25.12
C GLY A 439 32.92 24.78 25.95
N PRO A 440 34.09 24.48 26.56
CA PRO A 440 34.34 23.18 27.21
C PRO A 440 33.51 22.94 28.49
N HIS A 441 32.91 23.97 29.05
CA HIS A 441 32.16 23.87 30.32
C HIS A 441 30.70 23.42 30.11
N TYR A 442 30.17 23.43 28.88
CA TYR A 442 28.76 23.13 28.63
C TYR A 442 28.37 21.68 29.04
N SER A 443 29.09 20.69 28.55
CA SER A 443 28.82 19.28 28.87
C SER A 443 29.01 18.95 30.35
N THR A 444 30.00 19.61 31.00
CA THR A 444 30.28 19.43 32.42
C THR A 444 29.18 20.01 33.29
N LEU A 445 28.68 21.21 32.95
CA LEU A 445 27.56 21.85 33.65
C LEU A 445 26.26 21.07 33.53
N ILE A 446 25.92 20.61 32.33
CA ILE A 446 24.75 19.74 32.11
C ILE A 446 24.86 18.45 32.92
N GLY A 447 26.03 17.81 32.92
CA GLY A 447 26.27 16.57 33.68
C GLY A 447 26.13 16.79 35.20
N MET A 448 26.71 17.86 35.75
CA MET A 448 26.61 18.19 37.16
C MET A 448 25.19 18.52 37.59
N LEU A 449 24.46 19.33 36.83
CA LEU A 449 23.09 19.73 37.17
C LEU A 449 22.11 18.55 37.04
N THR A 450 22.35 17.66 36.07
CA THR A 450 21.56 16.41 35.93
C THR A 450 21.83 15.46 37.10
N ALA A 451 23.08 15.37 37.58
CA ALA A 451 23.44 14.60 38.77
C ALA A 451 22.82 15.16 40.06
N LEU A 452 22.55 16.47 40.12
CA LEU A 452 21.83 17.14 41.19
C LEU A 452 20.30 16.96 41.11
N GLY A 453 19.80 16.22 40.13
CA GLY A 453 18.38 15.85 40.01
C GLY A 453 17.52 16.74 39.09
N HIS A 454 18.13 17.70 38.40
CA HIS A 454 17.40 18.54 37.44
C HIS A 454 17.30 17.86 36.07
N PRO A 455 16.13 17.80 35.42
CA PRO A 455 15.99 17.22 34.10
C PRO A 455 16.72 18.04 33.03
N ALA A 456 17.49 17.37 32.14
CA ALA A 456 18.34 18.03 31.13
C ALA A 456 17.59 19.07 30.27
N ALA A 457 16.35 18.79 29.87
CA ALA A 457 15.52 19.70 29.08
C ALA A 457 15.17 21.02 29.82
N ALA A 458 15.12 21.02 31.14
CA ALA A 458 14.81 22.20 31.93
C ALA A 458 16.07 23.08 32.18
N ILE A 459 17.26 22.46 32.28
CA ILE A 459 18.51 23.17 32.57
C ILE A 459 19.22 23.72 31.34
N GLU A 460 19.02 23.11 30.18
CA GLU A 460 19.70 23.45 28.91
C GLU A 460 19.55 24.93 28.49
N PRO A 461 18.37 25.56 28.57
CA PRO A 461 18.22 27.00 28.29
C PRO A 461 19.00 27.89 29.25
N HIS A 462 19.05 27.52 30.55
CA HIS A 462 19.73 28.28 31.60
C HIS A 462 21.24 28.17 31.48
N VAL A 463 21.77 26.97 31.19
CA VAL A 463 23.20 26.74 30.94
C VAL A 463 23.65 27.51 29.70
N THR A 464 22.87 27.47 28.62
CA THR A 464 23.18 28.19 27.38
C THR A 464 23.19 29.71 27.59
N SER A 465 22.23 30.23 28.34
CA SER A 465 22.14 31.66 28.68
C SER A 465 23.31 32.10 29.55
N ALA A 466 23.68 31.31 30.56
CA ALA A 466 24.79 31.60 31.46
C ALA A 466 26.14 31.62 30.72
N LEU A 467 26.41 30.65 29.88
CA LEU A 467 27.65 30.59 29.07
C LEU A 467 27.76 31.71 28.05
N LYS A 468 26.65 32.13 27.44
CA LYS A 468 26.63 33.30 26.54
C LYS A 468 26.87 34.61 27.25
N LYS A 469 26.35 34.72 28.49
CA LYS A 469 26.47 35.95 29.31
C LYS A 469 27.85 36.08 29.97
N TYR A 470 28.46 34.95 30.34
CA TYR A 470 29.72 34.89 31.08
C TYR A 470 30.71 33.88 30.44
N PRO A 471 31.23 34.15 29.21
CA PRO A 471 32.00 33.17 28.43
C PRO A 471 33.36 32.79 29.05
N ASN A 472 33.92 33.60 29.97
CA ASN A 472 35.26 33.42 30.54
C ASN A 472 35.23 33.13 32.06
N GLU A 473 34.06 32.89 32.65
CA GLU A 473 33.93 32.62 34.06
C GLU A 473 34.27 31.18 34.44
N ASN A 474 34.70 30.98 35.70
CA ASN A 474 35.04 29.66 36.22
C ASN A 474 33.78 28.78 36.39
N LEU A 475 33.95 27.48 36.23
CA LEU A 475 32.88 26.47 36.30
C LEU A 475 32.04 26.56 37.59
N GLN A 476 32.67 26.85 38.72
CA GLN A 476 32.00 26.98 40.01
C GLN A 476 31.06 28.19 40.08
N VAL A 477 31.48 29.33 39.51
CA VAL A 477 30.70 30.57 39.47
C VAL A 477 29.50 30.41 38.52
N LEU A 478 29.72 29.76 37.38
CA LEU A 478 28.65 29.44 36.44
C LEU A 478 27.60 28.50 37.04
N LEU A 479 28.05 27.47 37.77
CA LEU A 479 27.17 26.51 38.46
C LEU A 479 26.31 27.23 39.52
N GLN A 480 26.92 28.12 40.31
CA GLN A 480 26.23 28.86 41.34
C GLN A 480 25.16 29.80 40.76
N HIS A 481 25.48 30.54 39.71
CA HIS A 481 24.52 31.38 38.98
C HIS A 481 23.34 30.61 38.38
N ILE A 482 23.59 29.43 37.85
CA ILE A 482 22.51 28.61 37.25
C ILE A 482 21.62 28.06 38.38
N LEU A 483 22.17 27.62 39.50
CA LEU A 483 21.40 27.15 40.65
C LEU A 483 20.54 28.26 41.25
N GLU A 484 21.05 29.48 41.39
CA GLU A 484 20.29 30.65 41.87
C GLU A 484 19.11 30.99 40.96
N VAL A 485 19.27 30.83 39.64
CA VAL A 485 18.18 31.04 38.66
C VAL A 485 17.16 29.92 38.73
N LEU A 486 17.59 28.67 38.89
CA LEU A 486 16.71 27.52 39.02
C LEU A 486 15.91 27.57 40.34
N ASP A 487 16.53 27.94 41.46
CA ASP A 487 15.85 28.09 42.74
C ASP A 487 14.85 29.25 42.74
N SER A 488 15.16 30.35 42.05
CA SER A 488 14.25 31.49 41.91
C SER A 488 13.05 31.18 40.98
N SER A 489 13.19 30.27 40.02
CA SER A 489 12.09 29.81 39.15
C SER A 489 11.15 28.82 39.87
N VAL A 490 11.69 27.96 40.74
CA VAL A 490 10.91 27.01 41.56
C VAL A 490 10.03 27.70 42.60
N VAL A 491 10.42 28.89 43.08
CA VAL A 491 9.64 29.69 44.04
C VAL A 491 8.45 30.37 43.33
N LYS A 492 8.54 30.73 42.06
CA LYS A 492 7.44 31.34 41.32
C LYS A 492 6.36 30.32 40.90
N ASP A 493 6.70 29.07 40.62
CA ASP A 493 5.75 28.03 40.22
C ASP A 493 4.94 27.42 41.38
N LYS A 494 5.27 27.73 42.63
CA LYS A 494 4.54 27.21 43.81
C LYS A 494 3.32 28.03 44.24
N LEU A 495 3.03 29.15 43.57
CA LEU A 495 1.94 30.06 43.98
C LEU A 495 0.65 29.92 43.14
N ASP A 496 0.65 29.16 42.08
CA ASP A 496 -0.53 29.02 41.21
C ASP A 496 -0.75 27.59 40.71
N GLN A 497 -1.15 26.65 41.60
CA GLN A 497 -1.90 25.46 41.15
C GLN A 497 -2.78 24.86 42.26
N PRO A 498 -4.06 24.50 41.96
CA PRO A 498 -4.91 23.78 42.93
C PRO A 498 -4.53 22.31 42.99
N GLN A 499 -4.51 21.77 44.20
CA GLN A 499 -4.18 20.39 44.53
C GLN A 499 -5.16 19.42 43.89
N THR A 500 -4.68 18.56 42.97
CA THR A 500 -5.31 17.30 42.64
C THR A 500 -4.33 16.17 42.90
N THR A 501 -4.70 15.33 43.84
CA THR A 501 -3.96 14.14 44.24
C THR A 501 -4.07 13.05 43.19
N THR A 502 -2.97 12.64 42.58
CA THR A 502 -2.83 11.40 41.83
C THR A 502 -1.61 10.61 42.33
N PRO A 503 -1.71 9.27 42.46
CA PRO A 503 -0.69 8.49 43.18
C PRO A 503 0.61 8.39 42.39
N ALA A 504 1.73 8.54 43.10
CA ALA A 504 3.08 8.52 42.59
C ALA A 504 3.45 7.19 41.91
N ARG A 505 3.85 7.27 40.66
CA ARG A 505 4.54 6.17 39.94
C ARG A 505 5.99 6.11 40.47
N LYS A 506 6.37 4.93 40.97
CA LYS A 506 7.76 4.64 41.38
C LYS A 506 8.74 4.81 40.21
N PRO A 507 9.95 5.37 40.43
CA PRO A 507 10.95 5.53 39.37
C PRO A 507 11.41 4.16 38.86
N ARG A 508 11.49 4.02 37.52
CA ARG A 508 12.09 2.86 36.88
C ARG A 508 13.60 2.86 37.16
N THR A 509 14.02 1.92 37.98
CA THR A 509 15.45 1.62 38.19
C THR A 509 16.08 1.17 36.88
N SER A 510 17.30 1.69 36.59
CA SER A 510 18.14 1.21 35.50
C SER A 510 18.31 -0.32 35.59
N ARG A 511 17.96 -1.05 34.52
CA ARG A 511 18.13 -2.51 34.46
C ARG A 511 19.62 -2.84 34.57
N LYS A 512 20.04 -3.34 35.75
CA LYS A 512 21.35 -3.98 35.92
C LYS A 512 21.38 -5.20 35.01
N VAL A 513 22.43 -5.34 34.18
CA VAL A 513 22.66 -6.55 33.41
C VAL A 513 22.89 -7.69 34.38
N MET A 514 21.94 -8.63 34.43
CA MET A 514 21.98 -9.80 35.29
C MET A 514 22.99 -10.83 34.77
N LYS A 515 23.87 -11.35 35.61
CA LYS A 515 24.79 -12.42 35.23
C LYS A 515 24.04 -13.73 35.02
N VAL A 516 24.55 -14.62 34.16
CA VAL A 516 23.91 -15.91 33.79
C VAL A 516 23.64 -16.77 35.02
N GLU A 517 24.51 -16.70 36.04
CA GLU A 517 24.39 -17.41 37.33
C GLU A 517 23.19 -16.97 38.15
N GLU A 518 22.69 -15.75 37.93
CA GLU A 518 21.54 -15.18 38.63
C GLU A 518 20.20 -15.44 37.93
N TRP A 519 20.19 -16.09 36.77
CA TRP A 519 18.98 -16.35 35.98
C TRP A 519 18.00 -17.30 36.68
N LYS A 520 18.48 -18.18 37.54
CA LYS A 520 17.67 -19.09 38.35
C LYS A 520 16.76 -18.37 39.36
N SER A 521 17.15 -17.17 39.75
CA SER A 521 16.41 -16.37 40.76
C SER A 521 15.38 -15.42 40.13
N THR A 522 15.16 -15.50 38.78
CA THR A 522 14.15 -14.71 38.09
C THR A 522 12.76 -15.33 38.27
N GLU A 523 11.71 -14.58 37.96
CA GLU A 523 10.33 -15.07 38.03
C GLU A 523 10.13 -16.29 37.10
N THR A 524 9.24 -17.21 37.48
CA THR A 524 9.02 -18.47 36.78
C THR A 524 8.54 -18.33 35.33
N ASN A 525 8.04 -17.16 34.94
CA ASN A 525 7.62 -16.77 33.59
C ASN A 525 8.68 -15.99 32.80
N ASP A 526 9.88 -15.81 33.34
CA ASP A 526 10.99 -15.14 32.63
C ASP A 526 11.75 -16.15 31.77
N LEU A 527 11.97 -15.83 30.49
CA LEU A 527 12.68 -16.69 29.55
C LEU A 527 14.09 -17.12 30.04
N ARG A 528 14.74 -16.30 30.84
CA ARG A 528 16.06 -16.60 31.44
C ARG A 528 15.98 -17.75 32.45
N ASN A 529 14.86 -17.84 33.19
CA ASN A 529 14.60 -18.95 34.10
C ASN A 529 14.41 -20.26 33.32
N PHE A 530 13.63 -20.26 32.24
CA PHE A 530 13.47 -21.42 31.36
C PHE A 530 14.80 -21.87 30.75
N PHE A 531 15.65 -20.94 30.35
CA PHE A 531 16.98 -21.25 29.83
C PHE A 531 17.85 -21.94 30.88
N SER A 532 17.79 -21.47 32.13
CA SER A 532 18.52 -22.05 33.25
C SER A 532 18.01 -23.46 33.60
N GLN A 533 16.68 -23.67 33.60
CA GLN A 533 16.07 -24.95 33.84
C GLN A 533 16.37 -25.99 32.73
N ALA A 534 16.31 -25.56 31.47
CA ALA A 534 16.65 -26.41 30.33
C ALA A 534 18.11 -26.91 30.39
N GLN A 535 19.02 -26.03 30.80
CA GLN A 535 20.43 -26.36 30.97
C GLN A 535 20.69 -27.34 32.14
N GLU A 536 19.89 -27.26 33.23
CA GLU A 536 19.98 -28.18 34.36
C GLU A 536 19.41 -29.56 34.06
N GLN A 537 18.39 -29.60 33.22
CA GLN A 537 17.68 -30.85 32.87
C GLN A 537 18.22 -31.51 31.61
N ASP A 538 19.23 -30.89 30.96
CA ASP A 538 19.79 -31.31 29.67
C ASP A 538 18.72 -31.52 28.57
N VAL A 539 17.72 -30.60 28.54
CA VAL A 539 16.59 -30.61 27.62
C VAL A 539 16.67 -29.37 26.74
N ASP A 540 16.17 -29.47 25.50
CA ASP A 540 16.09 -28.32 24.61
C ASP A 540 15.11 -27.27 25.15
N VAL A 541 15.50 -25.99 25.15
CA VAL A 541 14.69 -24.86 25.67
C VAL A 541 13.35 -24.76 24.95
N TYR A 542 13.31 -25.08 23.66
CA TYR A 542 12.09 -25.08 22.86
C TYR A 542 11.08 -26.13 23.34
N GLU A 543 11.54 -27.35 23.62
CA GLU A 543 10.70 -28.43 24.13
C GLU A 543 10.18 -28.11 25.55
N LEU A 544 11.01 -27.46 26.38
CA LEU A 544 10.58 -27.02 27.72
C LEU A 544 9.50 -25.91 27.63
N LEU A 545 9.68 -24.93 26.76
CA LEU A 545 8.68 -23.86 26.55
C LEU A 545 7.38 -24.39 25.94
N LYS A 546 7.46 -25.40 25.08
CA LYS A 546 6.32 -26.06 24.46
C LYS A 546 5.51 -26.86 25.48
N SER A 547 6.18 -27.64 26.32
CA SER A 547 5.54 -28.43 27.38
C SER A 547 4.91 -27.55 28.47
N SER A 548 5.46 -26.39 28.72
CA SER A 548 4.98 -25.39 29.68
C SER A 548 3.91 -24.46 29.11
N HIS A 549 3.43 -24.67 27.87
CA HIS A 549 2.40 -23.89 27.18
C HIS A 549 2.75 -22.39 26.95
N TYR A 550 4.02 -22.04 26.93
CA TYR A 550 4.48 -20.67 26.63
C TYR A 550 4.68 -20.40 25.13
N LEU A 551 4.64 -21.43 24.28
CA LEU A 551 4.68 -21.26 22.82
C LEU A 551 3.27 -21.35 22.26
N PHE A 552 2.96 -20.40 21.34
CA PHE A 552 1.72 -20.42 20.60
C PHE A 552 1.69 -21.63 19.64
N ASP A 553 0.70 -22.49 19.81
CA ASP A 553 0.44 -23.61 18.89
C ASP A 553 -0.61 -23.17 17.87
N PRO A 554 -0.23 -22.90 16.60
CA PRO A 554 -1.15 -22.44 15.58
C PRO A 554 -2.19 -23.50 15.16
N THR A 555 -2.03 -24.75 15.62
CA THR A 555 -2.97 -25.86 15.29
C THR A 555 -4.11 -25.99 16.29
N ARG A 556 -4.05 -25.31 17.42
CA ARG A 556 -5.12 -25.33 18.43
C ARG A 556 -6.11 -24.19 18.21
N PRO A 557 -7.44 -24.46 18.23
CA PRO A 557 -8.44 -23.40 18.18
C PRO A 557 -8.34 -22.54 19.43
N ILE A 558 -8.34 -21.22 19.24
CA ILE A 558 -8.41 -20.24 20.33
C ILE A 558 -9.82 -20.38 20.95
N LEU A 559 -9.91 -21.00 22.11
CA LEU A 559 -11.11 -20.95 22.93
C LEU A 559 -11.19 -19.56 23.55
N HIS A 560 -12.25 -18.82 23.19
CA HIS A 560 -12.62 -17.53 23.76
C HIS A 560 -13.07 -17.63 25.20
#